data_4288004bacc4cbd364596b7f2e84d400
#
_entry.id   4288004bacc4cbd364596b7f2e84d400
#
_cell.length_a   1.000
_cell.length_b   1.000
_cell.length_c   1.000
_cell.angle_alpha   90.00
_cell.angle_beta   90.00
_cell.angle_gamma   90.00
#
_symmetry.space_group_name_H-M   'P 1'
#
loop_
_entity.id
_entity.type
_entity.pdbx_description
1 polymer ?
#
loop_
_entity_poly.entity_id
_entity_poly.type
_entity_poly.pdbx_seq_one_letter_code
_entity_poly.pdbx_strand_id
1 'polypeptide(L)'
;EAEWFMDYRNGDGSIAEMRGNGVRVFVHFLVEKGLVDLAPGRAITIGTRAGVKAVTRLEHGYAIDMGPWSYLDPELAEEAASDSMVRAHGLTDPRPALSVSLGNPHTVVPLASFADLQGLDLGRAPEVDPAPPHGTNVEFVAAHEPLVREGVGRVRMRVHERGGGETQSCGTGACAVAVAMRAWSGDQGTDSWLVEVPGGVLAVDVVPGPEGAEHVVLSGPAELVFDGELTA
;
A
#
# COMPACT_ATOMS: atom_id res chain seq x y z
N GLU A 1 17.05 -15.15 11.43
CA GLU A 1 15.93 -16.10 11.63
C GLU A 1 14.82 -15.39 12.40
N ALA A 2 13.56 -15.65 12.07
CA ALA A 2 12.41 -15.12 12.78
C ALA A 2 11.81 -16.21 13.68
N GLU A 3 11.51 -15.88 14.94
CA GLU A 3 10.85 -16.78 15.89
C GLU A 3 9.38 -17.06 15.51
N TRP A 4 8.73 -16.04 14.94
CA TRP A 4 7.31 -16.07 14.56
C TRP A 4 7.16 -16.12 13.04
N PHE A 5 6.18 -16.90 12.57
CA PHE A 5 5.83 -16.99 11.15
C PHE A 5 4.35 -16.68 10.95
N MET A 6 4.05 -15.71 10.08
CA MET A 6 2.68 -15.37 9.71
C MET A 6 2.23 -16.23 8.53
N ASP A 7 1.38 -17.25 8.79
CA ASP A 7 0.68 -18.02 7.76
C ASP A 7 -0.63 -17.34 7.37
N TYR A 8 -0.55 -16.38 6.44
CA TYR A 8 -1.73 -15.67 5.97
C TYR A 8 -2.38 -16.40 4.79
N ARG A 9 -3.72 -16.57 4.88
CA ARG A 9 -4.53 -17.21 3.84
C ARG A 9 -5.71 -16.32 3.46
N ASN A 10 -6.16 -16.43 2.20
CA ASN A 10 -7.40 -15.84 1.73
C ASN A 10 -8.62 -16.57 2.32
N GLY A 11 -9.80 -15.99 2.22
CA GLY A 11 -11.03 -16.58 2.75
C GLY A 11 -11.43 -17.92 2.12
N ASP A 12 -10.91 -18.24 0.93
CA ASP A 12 -11.06 -19.53 0.23
C ASP A 12 -10.01 -20.57 0.64
N GLY A 13 -9.11 -20.21 1.60
CA GLY A 13 -8.01 -21.06 2.06
C GLY A 13 -6.76 -21.04 1.19
N SER A 14 -6.78 -20.36 0.04
CA SER A 14 -5.60 -20.21 -0.81
C SER A 14 -4.51 -19.40 -0.13
N ILE A 15 -3.26 -19.64 -0.53
CA ILE A 15 -2.11 -18.89 -0.03
C ILE A 15 -2.20 -17.45 -0.51
N ALA A 16 -2.12 -16.50 0.42
CA ALA A 16 -2.03 -15.09 0.09
C ALA A 16 -0.58 -14.61 0.08
N GLU A 17 -0.32 -13.65 -0.81
CA GLU A 17 0.93 -12.90 -0.86
C GLU A 17 1.08 -12.00 0.37
N MET A 18 2.22 -11.29 0.48
CA MET A 18 2.49 -10.35 1.56
C MET A 18 1.37 -9.31 1.72
N ARG A 19 0.88 -9.15 2.95
CA ARG A 19 -0.12 -8.15 3.33
C ARG A 19 0.42 -7.28 4.46
N GLY A 20 0.82 -6.05 4.16
CA GLY A 20 1.37 -5.11 5.15
C GLY A 20 0.43 -4.84 6.33
N ASN A 21 -0.88 -4.70 6.07
CA ASN A 21 -1.89 -4.58 7.12
C ASN A 21 -1.94 -5.83 8.01
N GLY A 22 -1.86 -7.02 7.41
CA GLY A 22 -1.89 -8.29 8.14
C GLY A 22 -0.71 -8.45 9.10
N VAL A 23 0.49 -8.06 8.69
CA VAL A 23 1.69 -8.16 9.56
C VAL A 23 1.57 -7.24 10.77
N ARG A 24 1.03 -6.00 10.61
CA ARG A 24 0.79 -5.09 11.74
C ARG A 24 -0.18 -5.70 12.75
N VAL A 25 -1.30 -6.23 12.27
CA VAL A 25 -2.31 -6.89 13.12
C VAL A 25 -1.72 -8.12 13.81
N PHE A 26 -0.91 -8.91 13.11
CA PHE A 26 -0.26 -10.09 13.69
C PHE A 26 0.67 -9.71 14.83
N VAL A 27 1.55 -8.71 14.66
CA VAL A 27 2.44 -8.24 15.73
C VAL A 27 1.65 -7.63 16.88
N HIS A 28 0.60 -6.84 16.58
CA HIS A 28 -0.28 -6.30 17.61
C HIS A 28 -0.93 -7.41 18.44
N PHE A 29 -1.44 -8.45 17.81
CA PHE A 29 -1.99 -9.62 18.49
C PHE A 29 -0.96 -10.28 19.41
N LEU A 30 0.29 -10.49 18.95
CA LEU A 30 1.35 -11.08 19.78
C LEU A 30 1.63 -10.23 21.03
N VAL A 31 1.67 -8.91 20.88
CA VAL A 31 1.90 -7.97 21.99
C VAL A 31 0.72 -7.98 22.97
N GLU A 32 -0.51 -7.83 22.48
CA GLU A 32 -1.72 -7.76 23.32
C GLU A 32 -2.00 -9.08 24.08
N LYS A 33 -1.64 -10.22 23.50
CA LYS A 33 -1.74 -11.52 24.16
C LYS A 33 -0.54 -11.84 25.08
N GLY A 34 0.41 -10.91 25.21
CA GLY A 34 1.60 -11.10 26.07
C GLY A 34 2.57 -12.18 25.58
N LEU A 35 2.49 -12.56 24.30
CA LEU A 35 3.37 -13.54 23.67
C LEU A 35 4.73 -12.94 23.31
N VAL A 36 4.78 -11.62 23.14
CA VAL A 36 5.99 -10.84 22.86
C VAL A 36 5.96 -9.58 23.70
N ASP A 37 7.08 -9.29 24.38
CA ASP A 37 7.33 -8.00 25.02
C ASP A 37 8.08 -7.09 24.04
N LEU A 38 7.37 -6.14 23.44
CA LEU A 38 7.90 -5.22 22.43
C LEU A 38 7.60 -3.78 22.84
N ALA A 39 8.57 -3.07 23.39
CA ALA A 39 8.40 -1.65 23.75
C ALA A 39 8.35 -0.75 22.49
N PRO A 40 7.72 0.44 22.56
CA PRO A 40 7.81 1.43 21.48
C PRO A 40 9.27 1.75 21.11
N GLY A 41 9.53 1.91 19.81
CA GLY A 41 10.87 2.09 19.25
C GLY A 41 11.67 0.81 19.07
N ARG A 42 11.17 -0.35 19.54
CA ARG A 42 11.84 -1.64 19.33
C ARG A 42 11.23 -2.37 18.12
N ALA A 43 12.07 -3.19 17.49
CA ALA A 43 11.66 -3.99 16.32
C ALA A 43 11.66 -5.49 16.63
N ILE A 44 10.78 -6.21 15.95
CA ILE A 44 10.72 -7.67 15.90
C ILE A 44 10.79 -8.14 14.44
N THR A 45 11.35 -9.31 14.19
CA THR A 45 11.35 -9.93 12.88
C THR A 45 10.25 -10.99 12.77
N ILE A 46 9.47 -10.92 11.70
CA ILE A 46 8.38 -11.86 11.39
C ILE A 46 8.71 -12.59 10.10
N GLY A 47 8.74 -13.91 10.14
CA GLY A 47 8.80 -14.73 8.95
C GLY A 47 7.49 -14.64 8.16
N THR A 48 7.60 -14.42 6.86
CA THR A 48 6.47 -14.45 5.93
C THR A 48 6.85 -15.22 4.68
N ARG A 49 5.88 -15.54 3.81
CA ARG A 49 6.18 -16.15 2.50
C ARG A 49 6.98 -15.23 1.58
N ALA A 50 6.93 -13.93 1.81
CA ALA A 50 7.74 -12.93 1.10
C ALA A 50 9.08 -12.62 1.82
N GLY A 51 9.57 -13.55 2.64
CA GLY A 51 10.79 -13.40 3.43
C GLY A 51 10.54 -12.85 4.83
N VAL A 52 11.64 -12.56 5.51
CA VAL A 52 11.61 -11.98 6.86
C VAL A 52 11.33 -10.47 6.77
N LYS A 53 10.38 -10.00 7.56
CA LYS A 53 10.02 -8.58 7.65
C LYS A 53 10.33 -8.03 9.02
N ALA A 54 10.97 -6.87 9.07
CA ALA A 54 11.17 -6.12 10.31
C ALA A 54 9.94 -5.26 10.60
N VAL A 55 9.41 -5.36 11.80
CA VAL A 55 8.27 -4.59 12.27
C VAL A 55 8.68 -3.81 13.51
N THR A 56 8.61 -2.51 13.45
CA THR A 56 8.92 -1.61 14.58
C THR A 56 7.62 -1.20 15.26
N ARG A 57 7.54 -1.35 16.59
CA ARG A 57 6.44 -0.77 17.36
C ARG A 57 6.65 0.74 17.48
N LEU A 58 5.61 1.51 17.15
CA LEU A 58 5.55 2.96 17.35
C LEU A 58 4.75 3.28 18.62
N GLU A 59 4.70 4.55 19.02
CA GLU A 59 3.80 5.00 20.09
C GLU A 59 2.33 4.71 19.75
N HIS A 60 1.97 4.87 18.46
CA HIS A 60 0.64 4.62 17.95
C HIS A 60 0.70 3.73 16.69
N GLY A 61 0.77 2.41 16.90
CA GLY A 61 0.78 1.44 15.78
C GLY A 61 2.14 0.84 15.48
N TYR A 62 2.37 0.49 14.22
CA TYR A 62 3.55 -0.26 13.77
C TYR A 62 4.03 0.23 12.42
N ALA A 63 5.35 0.19 12.22
CA ALA A 63 6.01 0.44 10.95
C ALA A 63 6.62 -0.86 10.42
N ILE A 64 6.50 -1.09 9.11
CA ILE A 64 7.03 -2.28 8.43
C ILE A 64 7.89 -1.83 7.27
N ASP A 65 9.11 -2.34 7.17
CA ASP A 65 9.89 -2.26 5.94
C ASP A 65 9.30 -3.22 4.91
N MET A 66 8.62 -2.66 3.91
CA MET A 66 8.01 -3.39 2.82
C MET A 66 9.05 -3.91 1.82
N GLY A 67 10.26 -3.34 1.83
CA GLY A 67 11.35 -3.66 0.93
C GLY A 67 11.47 -2.72 -0.25
N PRO A 68 12.27 -3.10 -1.27
CA PRO A 68 12.48 -2.29 -2.45
C PRO A 68 11.24 -2.25 -3.34
N TRP A 69 11.18 -1.21 -4.16
CA TRP A 69 10.18 -1.01 -5.18
C TRP A 69 10.83 -0.84 -6.56
N SER A 70 10.04 -0.97 -7.61
CA SER A 70 10.49 -0.66 -8.98
C SER A 70 9.31 -0.22 -9.84
N TYR A 71 9.59 0.56 -10.89
CA TYR A 71 8.62 0.71 -11.99
C TYR A 71 8.50 -0.59 -12.77
N LEU A 72 7.33 -0.88 -13.31
CA LEU A 72 7.14 -2.04 -14.20
C LEU A 72 7.75 -1.78 -15.58
N ASP A 73 7.70 -0.53 -16.05
CA ASP A 73 8.39 -0.04 -17.23
C ASP A 73 9.20 1.21 -16.86
N PRO A 74 10.50 1.04 -16.47
CA PRO A 74 11.33 2.17 -16.05
C PRO A 74 11.56 3.21 -17.16
N GLU A 75 11.66 2.78 -18.42
CA GLU A 75 11.92 3.69 -19.55
C GLU A 75 10.73 4.65 -19.76
N LEU A 76 9.50 4.12 -19.82
CA LEU A 76 8.28 4.93 -19.91
C LEU A 76 8.04 5.77 -18.67
N ALA A 77 8.34 5.24 -17.47
CA ALA A 77 8.20 5.98 -16.24
C ALA A 77 9.10 7.22 -16.19
N GLU A 78 10.34 7.10 -16.65
CA GLU A 78 11.31 8.22 -16.73
C GLU A 78 10.96 9.21 -17.84
N GLU A 79 10.54 8.74 -19.02
CA GLU A 79 10.26 9.59 -20.18
C GLU A 79 8.91 10.32 -20.06
N ALA A 80 7.85 9.62 -19.66
CA ALA A 80 6.48 10.12 -19.73
C ALA A 80 5.78 10.21 -18.37
N ALA A 81 6.41 9.74 -17.30
CA ALA A 81 5.79 9.59 -15.97
C ALA A 81 4.44 8.80 -16.00
N SER A 82 4.26 7.97 -17.01
CA SER A 82 3.11 7.08 -17.21
C SER A 82 3.48 5.96 -18.16
N ASP A 83 2.91 4.77 -17.97
CA ASP A 83 3.16 3.57 -18.75
C ASP A 83 1.89 2.88 -19.25
N SER A 84 0.73 3.38 -18.87
CA SER A 84 -0.55 2.78 -19.21
C SER A 84 -1.68 3.80 -19.19
N MET A 85 -2.84 3.39 -19.76
CA MET A 85 -4.09 4.11 -19.72
C MET A 85 -5.14 3.27 -19.00
N VAL A 86 -5.93 3.90 -18.12
CA VAL A 86 -6.95 3.21 -17.32
C VAL A 86 -8.33 3.77 -17.62
N ARG A 87 -9.29 2.86 -17.89
CA ARG A 87 -10.73 3.13 -17.94
C ARG A 87 -11.38 2.57 -16.68
N ALA A 88 -12.27 3.34 -16.08
CA ALA A 88 -13.05 2.88 -14.94
C ALA A 88 -14.47 3.44 -15.02
N HIS A 89 -15.43 2.73 -14.43
CA HIS A 89 -16.79 3.22 -14.30
C HIS A 89 -16.83 4.44 -13.38
N GLY A 90 -17.41 5.52 -13.85
CA GLY A 90 -17.42 6.82 -13.18
C GLY A 90 -16.42 7.82 -13.78
N LEU A 91 -15.49 7.39 -14.65
CA LEU A 91 -14.64 8.28 -15.44
C LEU A 91 -15.26 8.52 -16.82
N THR A 92 -15.23 9.78 -17.26
CA THR A 92 -15.66 10.16 -18.62
C THR A 92 -14.66 9.68 -19.67
N ASP A 93 -13.36 9.83 -19.38
CA ASP A 93 -12.26 9.53 -20.29
C ASP A 93 -11.21 8.65 -19.60
N PRO A 94 -10.43 7.86 -20.40
CA PRO A 94 -9.29 7.14 -19.86
C PRO A 94 -8.30 8.09 -19.20
N ARG A 95 -7.61 7.61 -18.18
CA ARG A 95 -6.59 8.38 -17.46
C ARG A 95 -5.22 7.72 -17.61
N PRO A 96 -4.14 8.52 -17.79
CA PRO A 96 -2.79 8.00 -17.71
C PRO A 96 -2.51 7.43 -16.32
N ALA A 97 -1.69 6.40 -16.25
CA ALA A 97 -1.36 5.72 -15.02
C ALA A 97 0.13 5.32 -15.01
N LEU A 98 0.66 5.10 -13.82
CA LEU A 98 2.04 4.67 -13.60
C LEU A 98 2.04 3.37 -12.82
N SER A 99 2.75 2.37 -13.34
CA SER A 99 2.78 1.04 -12.74
C SER A 99 4.02 0.83 -11.88
N VAL A 100 3.79 0.44 -10.62
CA VAL A 100 4.81 0.25 -9.58
C VAL A 100 4.71 -1.17 -9.03
N SER A 101 5.85 -1.82 -8.79
CA SER A 101 5.94 -3.13 -8.14
C SER A 101 6.48 -2.99 -6.72
N LEU A 102 5.77 -3.58 -5.77
CA LEU A 102 6.20 -3.86 -4.39
C LEU A 102 6.36 -5.38 -4.15
N GLY A 103 6.75 -6.13 -5.21
CA GLY A 103 6.68 -7.59 -5.26
C GLY A 103 5.36 -8.11 -5.84
N ASN A 104 4.36 -7.25 -5.94
CA ASN A 104 3.11 -7.42 -6.68
C ASN A 104 2.81 -6.14 -7.49
N PRO A 105 2.08 -6.24 -8.62
CA PRO A 105 1.86 -5.10 -9.52
C PRO A 105 0.75 -4.17 -9.00
N HIS A 106 0.99 -2.87 -9.12
CA HIS A 106 0.08 -1.79 -8.82
C HIS A 106 0.05 -0.80 -9.99
N THR A 107 -1.12 -0.34 -10.40
CA THR A 107 -1.30 0.70 -11.43
C THR A 107 -1.97 1.89 -10.77
N VAL A 108 -1.24 2.99 -10.62
CA VAL A 108 -1.68 4.20 -9.92
C VAL A 108 -2.23 5.22 -10.90
N VAL A 109 -3.44 5.69 -10.65
CA VAL A 109 -4.21 6.61 -11.52
C VAL A 109 -4.44 7.93 -10.80
N PRO A 110 -3.82 9.05 -11.22
CA PRO A 110 -4.08 10.35 -10.64
C PRO A 110 -5.44 10.92 -11.10
N LEU A 111 -6.20 11.46 -10.16
CA LEU A 111 -7.47 12.15 -10.40
C LEU A 111 -7.38 13.61 -10.00
N ALA A 112 -8.17 14.45 -10.67
CA ALA A 112 -8.16 15.89 -10.46
C ALA A 112 -8.80 16.30 -9.11
N SER A 113 -9.73 15.51 -8.58
CA SER A 113 -10.48 15.88 -7.39
C SER A 113 -10.95 14.69 -6.54
N PHE A 114 -11.30 14.98 -5.29
CA PHE A 114 -11.98 14.00 -4.43
C PHE A 114 -13.38 13.64 -4.94
N ALA A 115 -14.04 14.54 -5.67
CA ALA A 115 -15.35 14.25 -6.27
C ALA A 115 -15.22 13.19 -7.36
N ASP A 116 -14.19 13.27 -8.21
CA ASP A 116 -13.90 12.23 -9.21
C ASP A 116 -13.62 10.89 -8.53
N LEU A 117 -12.81 10.90 -7.46
CA LEU A 117 -12.49 9.71 -6.68
C LEU A 117 -13.75 9.07 -6.06
N GLN A 118 -14.64 9.87 -5.50
CA GLN A 118 -15.90 9.39 -4.91
C GLN A 118 -16.89 8.87 -5.95
N GLY A 119 -16.87 9.42 -7.17
CA GLY A 119 -17.77 9.05 -8.27
C GLY A 119 -17.46 7.69 -8.92
N LEU A 120 -16.34 7.06 -8.58
CA LEU A 120 -15.95 5.78 -9.16
C LEU A 120 -16.82 4.62 -8.65
N ASP A 121 -17.21 3.71 -9.54
CA ASP A 121 -17.75 2.39 -9.21
C ASP A 121 -16.63 1.34 -9.31
N LEU A 122 -15.94 1.12 -8.20
CA LEU A 122 -14.85 0.14 -8.09
C LEU A 122 -15.33 -1.28 -7.73
N GLY A 123 -16.63 -1.51 -7.66
CA GLY A 123 -17.19 -2.87 -7.68
C GLY A 123 -16.99 -3.56 -9.04
N ARG A 124 -16.68 -2.78 -10.07
CA ARG A 124 -16.34 -3.25 -11.41
C ARG A 124 -14.86 -3.08 -11.67
N ALA A 125 -14.23 -4.12 -12.25
CA ALA A 125 -12.81 -4.09 -12.56
C ALA A 125 -12.49 -2.97 -13.57
N PRO A 126 -11.50 -2.10 -13.29
CA PRO A 126 -10.97 -1.17 -14.28
C PRO A 126 -10.27 -1.92 -15.41
N GLU A 127 -10.26 -1.30 -16.60
CA GLU A 127 -9.50 -1.77 -17.76
C GLU A 127 -8.18 -1.03 -17.84
N VAL A 128 -7.06 -1.76 -17.93
CA VAL A 128 -5.71 -1.22 -18.06
C VAL A 128 -5.17 -1.57 -19.44
N ASP A 129 -4.63 -0.59 -20.14
CA ASP A 129 -4.04 -0.76 -21.48
C ASP A 129 -2.62 -0.12 -21.53
N PRO A 130 -1.57 -0.91 -21.82
CA PRO A 130 -1.57 -2.35 -22.09
C PRO A 130 -1.97 -3.19 -20.86
N ALA A 131 -2.69 -4.26 -21.09
CA ALA A 131 -3.14 -5.14 -20.01
C ALA A 131 -1.95 -5.89 -19.38
N PRO A 132 -1.71 -5.76 -18.05
CA PRO A 132 -0.65 -6.51 -17.40
C PRO A 132 -0.88 -8.02 -17.49
N PRO A 133 0.14 -8.85 -17.80
CA PRO A 133 -0.01 -10.28 -18.09
C PRO A 133 -0.74 -11.09 -17.01
N HIS A 134 -0.61 -10.66 -15.75
CA HIS A 134 -1.20 -11.34 -14.59
C HIS A 134 -2.22 -10.47 -13.85
N GLY A 135 -2.68 -9.38 -14.51
CA GLY A 135 -3.50 -8.36 -13.89
C GLY A 135 -2.73 -7.50 -12.89
N THR A 136 -3.39 -6.49 -12.36
CA THR A 136 -2.80 -5.52 -11.41
C THR A 136 -3.84 -5.09 -10.38
N ASN A 137 -3.39 -4.58 -9.25
CA ASN A 137 -4.23 -3.75 -8.39
C ASN A 137 -4.29 -2.35 -9.02
N VAL A 138 -5.42 -1.68 -8.96
CA VAL A 138 -5.58 -0.34 -9.54
C VAL A 138 -5.96 0.62 -8.43
N GLU A 139 -5.06 1.56 -8.15
CA GLU A 139 -5.21 2.60 -7.15
C GLU A 139 -5.58 3.92 -7.82
N PHE A 140 -6.73 4.49 -7.46
CA PHE A 140 -7.12 5.84 -7.85
C PHE A 140 -6.78 6.80 -6.73
N VAL A 141 -6.09 7.89 -7.05
CA VAL A 141 -5.56 8.83 -6.06
C VAL A 141 -5.89 10.26 -6.40
N ALA A 142 -6.30 11.04 -5.41
CA ALA A 142 -6.48 12.49 -5.50
C ALA A 142 -5.68 13.18 -4.40
N ALA A 143 -5.06 14.31 -4.75
CA ALA A 143 -4.22 15.08 -3.85
C ALA A 143 -5.05 16.03 -2.97
N HIS A 144 -4.57 16.29 -1.74
CA HIS A 144 -5.02 17.44 -0.96
C HIS A 144 -4.42 18.73 -1.50
N GLU A 145 -5.00 19.86 -1.17
CA GLU A 145 -4.47 21.17 -1.45
C GLU A 145 -4.12 21.92 -0.14
N PRO A 146 -2.85 22.28 0.08
CA PRO A 146 -1.69 21.98 -0.74
C PRO A 146 -1.31 20.49 -0.66
N LEU A 147 -0.69 19.95 -1.73
CA LEU A 147 -0.23 18.56 -1.79
C LEU A 147 0.75 18.23 -0.66
N VAL A 148 1.73 19.12 -0.42
CA VAL A 148 2.73 18.96 0.64
C VAL A 148 2.51 20.05 1.70
N ARG A 149 2.41 19.62 2.96
CA ARG A 149 2.31 20.52 4.11
C ARG A 149 3.27 20.04 5.20
N GLU A 150 4.14 20.94 5.65
CA GLU A 150 5.14 20.65 6.68
C GLU A 150 6.05 19.45 6.33
N GLY A 151 6.41 19.33 5.03
CA GLY A 151 7.25 18.26 4.54
C GLY A 151 6.53 16.91 4.34
N VAL A 152 5.22 16.84 4.53
CA VAL A 152 4.42 15.61 4.38
C VAL A 152 3.41 15.77 3.24
N GLY A 153 3.48 14.87 2.26
CA GLY A 153 2.50 14.74 1.20
C GLY A 153 1.20 14.15 1.71
N ARG A 154 0.06 14.62 1.19
CA ARG A 154 -1.26 14.14 1.61
C ARG A 154 -2.13 13.82 0.42
N VAL A 155 -2.61 12.59 0.39
CA VAL A 155 -3.46 12.09 -0.68
C VAL A 155 -4.59 11.23 -0.11
N ARG A 156 -5.66 11.09 -0.90
CA ARG A 156 -6.72 10.12 -0.64
C ARG A 156 -6.77 9.12 -1.78
N MET A 157 -6.90 7.84 -1.48
CA MET A 157 -6.99 6.79 -2.48
C MET A 157 -8.19 5.85 -2.25
N ARG A 158 -8.63 5.24 -3.34
CA ARG A 158 -9.47 4.05 -3.37
C ARG A 158 -8.81 3.02 -4.27
N VAL A 159 -9.05 1.74 -4.03
CA VAL A 159 -8.36 0.65 -4.74
C VAL A 159 -9.35 -0.42 -5.19
N HIS A 160 -9.15 -0.92 -6.41
CA HIS A 160 -9.70 -2.19 -6.87
C HIS A 160 -8.58 -3.24 -6.81
N GLU A 161 -8.65 -4.14 -5.84
CA GLU A 161 -7.67 -5.23 -5.72
C GLU A 161 -7.93 -6.32 -6.76
N ARG A 162 -6.86 -6.83 -7.35
CA ARG A 162 -6.89 -7.94 -8.30
C ARG A 162 -7.57 -9.16 -7.68
N GLY A 163 -8.68 -9.61 -8.30
CA GLY A 163 -9.46 -10.76 -7.84
C GLY A 163 -10.30 -10.53 -6.58
N GLY A 164 -10.25 -9.34 -5.97
CA GLY A 164 -10.97 -9.03 -4.73
C GLY A 164 -12.00 -7.90 -4.85
N GLY A 165 -11.90 -7.07 -5.88
CA GLY A 165 -12.73 -5.88 -6.02
C GLY A 165 -12.28 -4.73 -5.12
N GLU A 166 -13.20 -3.81 -4.80
CA GLU A 166 -12.87 -2.70 -3.91
C GLU A 166 -12.67 -3.17 -2.47
N THR A 167 -11.58 -2.71 -1.85
CA THR A 167 -11.26 -2.98 -0.44
C THR A 167 -11.08 -1.70 0.34
N GLN A 168 -11.18 -1.82 1.67
CA GLN A 168 -11.07 -0.67 2.57
C GLN A 168 -9.63 -0.15 2.71
N SER A 169 -8.63 -0.98 2.42
CA SER A 169 -7.22 -0.62 2.54
C SER A 169 -6.31 -1.66 1.89
N CYS A 170 -5.41 -1.21 1.03
CA CYS A 170 -4.32 -2.00 0.47
C CYS A 170 -2.98 -1.39 0.89
N GLY A 171 -2.20 -2.11 1.71
CA GLY A 171 -0.94 -1.59 2.24
C GLY A 171 0.13 -1.39 1.15
N THR A 172 0.32 -2.37 0.26
CA THR A 172 1.23 -2.25 -0.90
C THR A 172 0.74 -1.20 -1.90
N GLY A 173 -0.59 -1.08 -2.08
CA GLY A 173 -1.18 -0.03 -2.89
C GLY A 173 -0.90 1.38 -2.36
N ALA A 174 -0.97 1.59 -1.03
CA ALA A 174 -0.60 2.87 -0.43
C ALA A 174 0.89 3.20 -0.66
N CYS A 175 1.77 2.20 -0.59
CA CYS A 175 3.18 2.36 -0.93
C CYS A 175 3.38 2.75 -2.41
N ALA A 176 2.70 2.06 -3.33
CA ALA A 176 2.76 2.38 -4.76
C ALA A 176 2.25 3.79 -5.05
N VAL A 177 1.17 4.21 -4.39
CA VAL A 177 0.65 5.59 -4.48
C VAL A 177 1.69 6.61 -4.01
N ALA A 178 2.36 6.39 -2.88
CA ALA A 178 3.39 7.30 -2.40
C ALA A 178 4.55 7.44 -3.40
N VAL A 179 5.03 6.32 -3.96
CA VAL A 179 6.09 6.31 -4.99
C VAL A 179 5.65 7.06 -6.24
N ALA A 180 4.46 6.80 -6.77
CA ALA A 180 3.94 7.48 -7.97
C ALA A 180 3.73 8.98 -7.72
N MET A 181 3.16 9.35 -6.59
CA MET A 181 2.94 10.77 -6.23
C MET A 181 4.26 11.52 -6.05
N ARG A 182 5.27 10.88 -5.46
CA ARG A 182 6.63 11.42 -5.37
C ARG A 182 7.20 11.71 -6.75
N ALA A 183 7.08 10.77 -7.70
CA ALA A 183 7.54 10.94 -9.07
C ALA A 183 6.84 12.11 -9.78
N TRP A 184 5.51 12.20 -9.67
CA TRP A 184 4.73 13.28 -10.30
C TRP A 184 4.92 14.65 -9.67
N SER A 185 5.35 14.71 -8.41
CA SER A 185 5.58 15.96 -7.70
C SER A 185 6.89 16.65 -8.07
N GLY A 186 7.85 15.91 -8.66
CA GLY A 186 9.17 16.43 -9.03
C GLY A 186 9.87 17.12 -7.84
N ASP A 187 10.43 18.30 -8.06
CA ASP A 187 11.17 19.07 -7.04
C ASP A 187 10.30 19.55 -5.85
N GLN A 188 8.97 19.47 -5.95
CA GLN A 188 8.04 19.77 -4.85
C GLN A 188 7.66 18.52 -4.06
N GLY A 189 8.19 17.37 -4.43
CA GLY A 189 7.93 16.10 -3.78
C GLY A 189 8.51 16.01 -2.37
N THR A 190 8.08 14.98 -1.69
CA THR A 190 8.56 14.59 -0.36
C THR A 190 8.72 13.09 -0.33
N ASP A 191 9.54 12.59 0.61
CA ASP A 191 9.68 11.17 0.86
C ASP A 191 8.66 10.64 1.89
N SER A 192 7.91 11.53 2.55
CA SER A 192 6.93 11.18 3.59
C SER A 192 5.51 11.51 3.14
N TRP A 193 4.62 10.52 3.22
CA TRP A 193 3.24 10.61 2.73
C TRP A 193 2.22 10.13 3.75
N LEU A 194 1.09 10.82 3.84
CA LEU A 194 -0.13 10.32 4.46
C LEU A 194 -1.13 9.95 3.37
N VAL A 195 -1.52 8.69 3.36
CA VAL A 195 -2.46 8.12 2.40
C VAL A 195 -3.76 7.79 3.13
N GLU A 196 -4.79 8.60 2.88
CA GLU A 196 -6.15 8.33 3.37
C GLU A 196 -6.78 7.23 2.51
N VAL A 197 -7.27 6.21 3.15
CA VAL A 197 -8.02 5.09 2.54
C VAL A 197 -9.40 4.98 3.20
N PRO A 198 -10.39 4.29 2.62
CA PRO A 198 -11.69 4.13 3.26
C PRO A 198 -11.63 3.58 4.70
N GLY A 199 -10.65 2.73 4.99
CA GLY A 199 -10.42 2.14 6.32
C GLY A 199 -9.59 2.97 7.30
N GLY A 200 -9.09 4.16 6.93
CA GLY A 200 -8.30 5.01 7.83
C GLY A 200 -7.16 5.74 7.13
N VAL A 201 -6.05 5.97 7.85
CA VAL A 201 -4.88 6.68 7.33
C VAL A 201 -3.64 5.81 7.52
N LEU A 202 -2.84 5.72 6.47
CA LEU A 202 -1.53 5.06 6.46
C LEU A 202 -0.45 6.11 6.25
N ALA A 203 0.68 5.95 6.93
CA ALA A 203 1.88 6.71 6.63
C ALA A 203 2.84 5.85 5.79
N VAL A 204 3.46 6.48 4.81
CA VAL A 204 4.42 5.84 3.91
C VAL A 204 5.64 6.72 3.79
N ASP A 205 6.81 6.16 4.06
CA ASP A 205 8.10 6.82 3.92
C ASP A 205 8.97 6.09 2.90
N VAL A 206 9.53 6.82 1.94
CA VAL A 206 10.57 6.30 1.03
C VAL A 206 11.91 6.59 1.69
N VAL A 207 12.68 5.54 1.93
CA VAL A 207 13.92 5.64 2.70
C VAL A 207 15.09 4.98 1.97
N PRO A 208 16.34 5.40 2.22
CA PRO A 208 17.49 4.66 1.75
C PRO A 208 17.49 3.23 2.31
N GLY A 209 17.60 2.26 1.42
CA GLY A 209 17.70 0.84 1.76
C GLY A 209 19.12 0.29 1.56
N PRO A 210 19.31 -1.01 1.79
CA PRO A 210 20.57 -1.70 1.52
C PRO A 210 21.01 -1.58 0.05
N GLU A 211 22.33 -1.64 -0.17
CA GLU A 211 22.94 -1.69 -1.50
C GLU A 211 22.58 -0.53 -2.44
N GLY A 212 22.11 0.60 -1.88
CA GLY A 212 21.73 1.80 -2.64
C GLY A 212 20.33 1.74 -3.26
N ALA A 213 19.56 0.69 -3.00
CA ALA A 213 18.13 0.66 -3.33
C ALA A 213 17.33 1.58 -2.40
N GLU A 214 16.20 2.08 -2.86
CA GLU A 214 15.21 2.71 -1.98
C GLU A 214 14.23 1.66 -1.48
N HIS A 215 13.89 1.76 -0.20
CA HIS A 215 12.86 0.96 0.44
C HIS A 215 11.63 1.80 0.78
N VAL A 216 10.51 1.15 0.94
CA VAL A 216 9.27 1.80 1.39
C VAL A 216 8.90 1.27 2.77
N VAL A 217 8.72 2.18 3.72
CA VAL A 217 8.26 1.86 5.07
C VAL A 217 6.77 2.23 5.19
N LEU A 218 5.96 1.25 5.52
CA LEU A 218 4.52 1.41 5.73
C LEU A 218 4.21 1.45 7.22
N SER A 219 3.55 2.52 7.67
CA SER A 219 3.14 2.68 9.06
C SER A 219 1.63 2.86 9.19
N GLY A 220 1.08 2.38 10.29
CA GLY A 220 -0.34 2.55 10.59
C GLY A 220 -0.77 1.85 11.88
N PRO A 221 -2.00 2.12 12.34
CA PRO A 221 -2.55 1.49 13.54
C PRO A 221 -2.88 0.02 13.32
N ALA A 222 -3.11 -0.67 14.43
CA ALA A 222 -3.75 -1.98 14.47
C ALA A 222 -4.58 -2.06 15.75
N GLU A 223 -5.77 -2.64 15.65
CA GLU A 223 -6.71 -2.74 16.77
C GLU A 223 -7.33 -4.14 16.81
N LEU A 224 -7.49 -4.72 18.01
CA LEU A 224 -8.30 -5.90 18.24
C LEU A 224 -9.74 -5.45 18.46
N VAL A 225 -10.63 -5.82 17.52
CA VAL A 225 -12.01 -5.34 17.52
C VAL A 225 -12.92 -6.16 18.42
N PHE A 226 -12.70 -7.47 18.48
CA PHE A 226 -13.43 -8.41 19.37
C PHE A 226 -12.63 -9.70 19.56
N ASP A 227 -12.94 -10.43 20.63
CA ASP A 227 -12.54 -11.81 20.86
C ASP A 227 -13.80 -12.72 20.78
N GLY A 228 -13.61 -13.97 20.36
CA GLY A 228 -14.68 -14.95 20.25
C GLY A 228 -14.16 -16.38 20.27
N GLU A 229 -15.04 -17.33 20.63
CA GLU A 229 -14.77 -18.76 20.55
C GLU A 229 -15.61 -19.37 19.44
N LEU A 230 -14.97 -20.21 18.61
CA LEU A 230 -15.69 -21.02 17.63
C LEU A 230 -16.26 -22.23 18.33
N THR A 231 -17.58 -22.35 18.34
CA THR A 231 -18.25 -23.60 18.75
C THR A 231 -18.29 -24.56 17.58
N ALA A 232 -17.76 -25.77 17.77
CA ALA A 232 -17.80 -26.83 16.78
C ALA A 232 -19.22 -27.35 16.54
#